data_d059a98294b4c36a8fc11bc0ecfcbaa0
#
_entry.id   d059a98294b4c36a8fc11bc0ecfcbaa0
#
_cell.length_a   1.000
_cell.length_b   1.000
_cell.length_c   1.000
_cell.angle_alpha   90.00
_cell.angle_beta   90.00
_cell.angle_gamma   90.00
#
_symmetry.space_group_name_H-M   'P 1'
#
loop_
_entity.id
_entity.type
_entity.pdbx_description
1 polymer ?
#
loop_
_entity_poly.entity_id
_entity_poly.type
_entity_poly.pdbx_seq_one_letter_code
_entity_poly.pdbx_strand_id
1 'polypeptide(L)'
;MRAKREKNLAPKTFDNGLTVREYALMAGFIPIHILVIPNLVGFIPLLGDDAVTMNFVCYCISAVTMLAVGFRLLRRDYDVLCDNLLRVVLEILGAYFAMIAMNLAVSMVFQLITPVGNPNNAEVVSMSELSYGKSAAMTVFLAPIAEEIMFRAGVFGYFARRSRALGYIVTVLLFSLYHVWSYAIIDPANLIYIIQYIPVSFLLCLVYERTRSIWGCIFFHMMVNSIALQALQALEQLM
;
A
#
# COMPACT_ATOMS: atom_id res chain seq x y z
N MET A 1 -39.35 -30.76 -15.03
CA MET A 1 -38.00 -30.71 -14.45
C MET A 1 -37.46 -29.27 -14.49
N ARG A 2 -37.47 -28.57 -13.36
CA ARG A 2 -36.91 -27.20 -13.26
C ARG A 2 -35.41 -27.37 -12.99
N ALA A 3 -34.56 -27.07 -14.00
CA ALA A 3 -33.14 -26.90 -13.81
C ALA A 3 -32.91 -25.76 -12.80
N LYS A 4 -32.36 -26.07 -11.64
CA LYS A 4 -31.86 -25.08 -10.69
C LYS A 4 -30.77 -24.28 -11.40
N ARG A 5 -31.06 -23.01 -11.70
CA ARG A 5 -30.04 -22.00 -12.01
C ARG A 5 -29.13 -21.91 -10.79
N GLU A 6 -28.02 -22.62 -10.82
CA GLU A 6 -26.92 -22.32 -9.89
C GLU A 6 -26.51 -20.87 -10.15
N LYS A 7 -26.87 -19.99 -9.22
CA LYS A 7 -26.30 -18.64 -9.17
C LYS A 7 -24.80 -18.85 -9.00
N ASN A 8 -24.03 -18.54 -10.03
CA ASN A 8 -22.57 -18.38 -9.95
C ASN A 8 -22.24 -17.26 -8.98
N LEU A 9 -22.36 -17.53 -7.68
CA LEU A 9 -21.87 -16.65 -6.63
C LEU A 9 -20.35 -16.66 -6.72
N ALA A 10 -19.75 -15.48 -6.82
CA ALA A 10 -18.31 -15.33 -6.75
C ALA A 10 -17.75 -16.11 -5.54
N PRO A 11 -16.59 -16.77 -5.66
CA PRO A 11 -16.04 -17.60 -4.59
C PRO A 11 -15.94 -16.77 -3.30
N LYS A 12 -16.38 -17.35 -2.17
CA LYS A 12 -16.40 -16.69 -0.86
C LYS A 12 -14.99 -16.45 -0.29
N THR A 13 -13.98 -17.07 -0.88
CA THR A 13 -12.59 -17.06 -0.43
C THR A 13 -11.64 -16.75 -1.58
N PHE A 14 -10.47 -16.23 -1.23
CA PHE A 14 -9.35 -16.00 -2.14
C PHE A 14 -8.12 -16.70 -1.57
N ASP A 15 -7.40 -17.47 -2.38
CA ASP A 15 -6.15 -18.13 -2.00
C ASP A 15 -5.07 -17.77 -3.02
N ASN A 16 -3.94 -17.28 -2.53
CA ASN A 16 -2.75 -16.98 -3.32
C ASN A 16 -1.67 -18.08 -3.23
N GLY A 17 -2.00 -19.23 -2.64
CA GLY A 17 -1.14 -20.41 -2.61
C GLY A 17 0.10 -20.29 -1.72
N LEU A 18 0.16 -19.34 -0.82
CA LEU A 18 1.24 -19.20 0.15
C LEU A 18 1.05 -20.15 1.34
N THR A 19 2.16 -20.58 1.92
CA THR A 19 2.17 -21.35 3.18
C THR A 19 1.93 -20.43 4.38
N VAL A 20 1.53 -21.01 5.51
CA VAL A 20 1.35 -20.26 6.77
C VAL A 20 2.64 -19.56 7.20
N ARG A 21 3.81 -20.18 6.94
CA ARG A 21 5.11 -19.59 7.23
C ARG A 21 5.39 -18.36 6.37
N GLU A 22 5.08 -18.41 5.08
CA GLU A 22 5.25 -17.26 4.17
C GLU A 22 4.34 -16.10 4.58
N TYR A 23 3.07 -16.37 4.93
CA TYR A 23 2.18 -15.34 5.49
C TYR A 23 2.73 -14.73 6.78
N ALA A 24 3.23 -15.55 7.70
CA ALA A 24 3.79 -15.07 8.96
C ALA A 24 5.04 -14.20 8.74
N LEU A 25 5.90 -14.56 7.79
CA LEU A 25 7.09 -13.77 7.44
C LEU A 25 6.69 -12.44 6.82
N MET A 26 5.76 -12.43 5.86
CA MET A 26 5.34 -11.21 5.16
C MET A 26 4.55 -10.26 6.08
N ALA A 27 3.50 -10.74 6.72
CA ALA A 27 2.68 -9.91 7.60
C ALA A 27 3.39 -9.57 8.92
N GLY A 28 4.15 -10.52 9.48
CA GLY A 28 4.95 -10.31 10.70
C GLY A 28 6.12 -9.34 10.52
N PHE A 29 6.49 -9.03 9.28
CA PHE A 29 7.51 -8.02 9.02
C PHE A 29 7.02 -6.58 9.24
N ILE A 30 5.70 -6.34 9.25
CA ILE A 30 5.13 -5.01 9.48
C ILE A 30 5.67 -4.36 10.77
N PRO A 31 5.56 -4.97 11.96
CA PRO A 31 6.12 -4.38 13.17
C PRO A 31 7.65 -4.27 13.15
N ILE A 32 8.35 -5.15 12.43
CA ILE A 32 9.80 -5.04 12.25
C ILE A 32 10.14 -3.80 11.43
N HIS A 33 9.42 -3.57 10.33
CA HIS A 33 9.60 -2.41 9.47
C HIS A 33 9.37 -1.09 10.21
N ILE A 34 8.31 -0.99 11.02
CA ILE A 34 7.93 0.27 11.66
C ILE A 34 8.64 0.52 13.00
N LEU A 35 9.09 -0.52 13.71
CA LEU A 35 9.65 -0.36 15.04
C LEU A 35 11.13 -0.75 15.11
N VAL A 36 11.55 -1.82 14.43
CA VAL A 36 12.92 -2.34 14.60
C VAL A 36 13.89 -1.68 13.64
N ILE A 37 13.55 -1.64 12.35
CA ILE A 37 14.45 -1.11 11.31
C ILE A 37 14.81 0.36 11.55
N PRO A 38 13.85 1.29 11.82
CA PRO A 38 14.21 2.69 12.05
C PRO A 38 15.10 2.88 13.27
N ASN A 39 14.86 2.13 14.34
CA ASN A 39 15.73 2.18 15.52
C ASN A 39 17.14 1.68 15.22
N LEU A 40 17.30 0.56 14.48
CA LEU A 40 18.61 0.04 14.10
C LEU A 40 19.36 1.00 13.16
N VAL A 41 18.67 1.57 12.19
CA VAL A 41 19.24 2.56 11.25
C VAL A 41 19.69 3.82 11.99
N GLY A 42 18.92 4.27 12.99
CA GLY A 42 19.26 5.41 13.84
C GLY A 42 20.56 5.26 14.65
N PHE A 43 21.02 4.03 14.87
CA PHE A 43 22.31 3.77 15.51
C PHE A 43 23.51 3.84 14.54
N ILE A 44 23.32 4.13 13.26
CA ILE A 44 24.40 4.21 12.28
C ILE A 44 24.96 5.65 12.23
N PRO A 45 26.13 5.95 12.84
CA PRO A 45 26.62 7.32 12.93
C PRO A 45 26.91 7.98 11.58
N LEU A 46 27.19 7.15 10.55
CA LEU A 46 27.51 7.60 9.18
C LEU A 46 26.31 8.30 8.50
N LEU A 47 25.08 8.00 8.92
CA LEU A 47 23.87 8.60 8.33
C LEU A 47 23.57 9.98 8.93
N GLY A 48 24.17 10.31 10.08
CA GLY A 48 23.93 11.57 10.79
C GLY A 48 22.44 11.78 11.12
N ASP A 49 22.04 13.06 11.13
CA ASP A 49 20.64 13.45 11.41
C ASP A 49 19.81 13.65 10.11
N ASP A 50 20.27 13.12 8.97
CA ASP A 50 19.54 13.22 7.69
C ASP A 50 18.36 12.24 7.67
N ALA A 51 17.20 12.73 8.10
CA ALA A 51 15.97 11.95 8.17
C ALA A 51 15.56 11.34 6.81
N VAL A 52 15.81 12.03 5.69
CA VAL A 52 15.50 11.52 4.35
C VAL A 52 16.36 10.32 4.02
N THR A 53 17.68 10.41 4.30
CA THR A 53 18.59 9.26 4.07
C THR A 53 18.28 8.09 4.99
N MET A 54 17.97 8.35 6.26
CA MET A 54 17.57 7.29 7.21
C MET A 54 16.32 6.55 6.73
N ASN A 55 15.26 7.27 6.35
CA ASN A 55 14.05 6.68 5.82
C ASN A 55 14.31 5.91 4.50
N PHE A 56 15.11 6.48 3.61
CA PHE A 56 15.50 5.80 2.37
C PHE A 56 16.20 4.47 2.63
N VAL A 57 17.14 4.43 3.58
CA VAL A 57 17.84 3.18 3.98
C VAL A 57 16.85 2.19 4.61
N CYS A 58 15.93 2.64 5.46
CA CYS A 58 14.89 1.78 6.03
C CYS A 58 14.05 1.10 4.94
N TYR A 59 13.62 1.86 3.93
CA TYR A 59 12.85 1.30 2.82
C TYR A 59 13.69 0.42 1.88
N CYS A 60 14.98 0.72 1.68
CA CYS A 60 15.90 -0.18 0.96
C CYS A 60 15.99 -1.55 1.65
N ILE A 61 16.22 -1.58 2.96
CA ILE A 61 16.29 -2.81 3.76
C ILE A 61 14.96 -3.57 3.64
N SER A 62 13.84 -2.88 3.79
CA SER A 62 12.51 -3.48 3.75
C SER A 62 12.16 -4.04 2.37
N ALA A 63 12.41 -3.29 1.31
CA ALA A 63 12.16 -3.74 -0.05
C ALA A 63 13.01 -4.96 -0.41
N VAL A 64 14.32 -4.94 -0.10
CA VAL A 64 15.22 -6.08 -0.35
C VAL A 64 14.77 -7.31 0.45
N THR A 65 14.40 -7.13 1.72
CA THR A 65 13.92 -8.23 2.55
C THR A 65 12.62 -8.81 1.99
N MET A 66 11.67 -7.97 1.62
CA MET A 66 10.39 -8.42 1.06
C MET A 66 10.54 -9.03 -0.34
N LEU A 67 11.45 -8.55 -1.17
CA LEU A 67 11.79 -9.20 -2.45
C LEU A 67 12.36 -10.61 -2.22
N ALA A 68 13.22 -10.78 -1.22
CA ALA A 68 13.80 -12.09 -0.89
C ALA A 68 12.73 -13.06 -0.33
N VAL A 69 11.92 -12.60 0.63
CA VAL A 69 10.84 -13.40 1.23
C VAL A 69 9.76 -13.73 0.21
N GLY A 70 9.40 -12.76 -0.64
CA GLY A 70 8.36 -12.87 -1.66
C GLY A 70 8.83 -13.47 -3.00
N PHE A 71 10.09 -13.88 -3.15
CA PHE A 71 10.68 -14.24 -4.43
C PHE A 71 9.87 -15.29 -5.21
N ARG A 72 9.41 -16.36 -4.53
CA ARG A 72 8.57 -17.39 -5.16
C ARG A 72 7.24 -16.84 -5.67
N LEU A 73 6.59 -15.99 -4.87
CA LEU A 73 5.35 -15.32 -5.23
C LEU A 73 5.57 -14.39 -6.43
N LEU A 74 6.56 -13.53 -6.35
CA LEU A 74 6.91 -12.56 -7.40
C LEU A 74 7.18 -13.23 -8.74
N ARG A 75 7.96 -14.32 -8.73
CA ARG A 75 8.26 -15.08 -9.95
C ARG A 75 7.01 -15.70 -10.56
N ARG A 76 6.19 -16.38 -9.75
CA ARG A 76 4.95 -17.00 -10.22
C ARG A 76 3.96 -15.94 -10.75
N ASP A 77 3.79 -14.85 -10.02
CA ASP A 77 2.85 -13.80 -10.37
C ASP A 77 3.33 -12.94 -11.55
N TYR A 78 4.63 -13.00 -11.88
CA TYR A 78 5.18 -12.42 -13.10
C TYR A 78 4.69 -13.18 -14.34
N ASP A 79 4.67 -14.51 -14.30
CA ASP A 79 4.10 -15.30 -15.40
C ASP A 79 2.62 -14.97 -15.61
N VAL A 80 1.85 -14.86 -14.51
CA VAL A 80 0.43 -14.43 -14.57
C VAL A 80 0.27 -13.04 -15.17
N LEU A 81 1.17 -12.10 -14.83
CA LEU A 81 1.19 -10.75 -15.42
C LEU A 81 1.41 -10.81 -16.93
N CYS A 82 2.43 -11.55 -17.39
CA CYS A 82 2.78 -11.66 -18.80
C CYS A 82 1.65 -12.27 -19.63
N ASP A 83 1.02 -13.33 -19.11
CA ASP A 83 -0.09 -14.03 -19.77
C ASP A 83 -1.36 -13.17 -19.87
N ASN A 84 -1.53 -12.17 -18.99
CA ASN A 84 -2.75 -11.39 -18.88
C ASN A 84 -2.51 -9.87 -18.87
N LEU A 85 -1.45 -9.41 -19.51
CA LEU A 85 -0.98 -8.01 -19.43
C LEU A 85 -2.09 -6.98 -19.71
N LEU A 86 -2.84 -7.16 -20.79
CA LEU A 86 -3.94 -6.24 -21.15
C LEU A 86 -5.00 -6.17 -20.06
N ARG A 87 -5.39 -7.32 -19.48
CA ARG A 87 -6.35 -7.37 -18.38
C ARG A 87 -5.81 -6.64 -17.14
N VAL A 88 -4.54 -6.86 -16.80
CA VAL A 88 -3.91 -6.18 -15.65
C VAL A 88 -3.91 -4.66 -15.85
N VAL A 89 -3.54 -4.19 -17.03
CA VAL A 89 -3.57 -2.76 -17.37
C VAL A 89 -4.97 -2.18 -17.26
N LEU A 90 -5.98 -2.86 -17.80
CA LEU A 90 -7.38 -2.41 -17.72
C LEU A 90 -7.91 -2.38 -16.28
N GLU A 91 -7.56 -3.37 -15.44
CA GLU A 91 -7.93 -3.36 -14.02
C GLU A 91 -7.23 -2.22 -13.25
N ILE A 92 -5.96 -1.92 -13.54
CA ILE A 92 -5.23 -0.77 -12.96
C ILE A 92 -5.90 0.55 -13.35
N LEU A 93 -6.19 0.75 -14.65
CA LEU A 93 -6.86 1.97 -15.11
C LEU A 93 -8.25 2.13 -14.51
N GLY A 94 -9.04 1.04 -14.48
CA GLY A 94 -10.36 1.05 -13.85
C GLY A 94 -10.30 1.38 -12.35
N ALA A 95 -9.34 0.79 -11.64
CA ALA A 95 -9.10 1.08 -10.22
C ALA A 95 -8.67 2.54 -10.01
N TYR A 96 -7.84 3.10 -10.90
CA TYR A 96 -7.41 4.49 -10.80
C TYR A 96 -8.57 5.48 -10.95
N PHE A 97 -9.45 5.30 -11.94
CA PHE A 97 -10.63 6.14 -12.09
C PHE A 97 -11.61 5.99 -10.91
N ALA A 98 -11.80 4.77 -10.42
CA ALA A 98 -12.60 4.54 -9.21
C ALA A 98 -12.00 5.25 -7.99
N MET A 99 -10.65 5.23 -7.85
CA MET A 99 -9.95 5.92 -6.78
C MET A 99 -10.17 7.44 -6.83
N ILE A 100 -10.09 8.05 -8.02
CA ILE A 100 -10.37 9.49 -8.19
C ILE A 100 -11.78 9.81 -7.69
N ALA A 101 -12.79 9.04 -8.10
CA ALA A 101 -14.17 9.27 -7.67
C ALA A 101 -14.35 9.10 -6.15
N MET A 102 -13.73 8.06 -5.57
CA MET A 102 -13.80 7.83 -4.12
C MET A 102 -13.05 8.92 -3.34
N ASN A 103 -11.87 9.34 -3.79
CA ASN A 103 -11.09 10.39 -3.15
C ASN A 103 -11.80 11.75 -3.23
N LEU A 104 -12.50 12.04 -4.34
CA LEU A 104 -13.31 13.25 -4.44
C LEU A 104 -14.44 13.26 -3.39
N ALA A 105 -15.15 12.15 -3.22
CA ALA A 105 -16.17 12.01 -2.19
C ALA A 105 -15.58 12.16 -0.76
N VAL A 106 -14.43 11.53 -0.50
CA VAL A 106 -13.72 11.68 0.78
C VAL A 106 -13.29 13.13 1.01
N SER A 107 -12.72 13.80 0.01
CA SER A 107 -12.29 15.19 0.12
C SER A 107 -13.43 16.15 0.40
N MET A 108 -14.60 15.94 -0.21
CA MET A 108 -15.82 16.74 0.09
C MET A 108 -16.24 16.60 1.55
N VAL A 109 -16.18 15.39 2.11
CA VAL A 109 -16.48 15.17 3.53
C VAL A 109 -15.44 15.82 4.43
N PHE A 110 -14.15 15.70 4.08
CA PHE A 110 -13.07 16.28 4.87
C PHE A 110 -13.13 17.81 4.94
N GLN A 111 -13.47 18.49 3.86
CA GLN A 111 -13.64 19.95 3.84
C GLN A 111 -14.71 20.45 4.86
N LEU A 112 -15.68 19.60 5.19
CA LEU A 112 -16.73 19.93 6.16
C LEU A 112 -16.31 19.65 7.62
N ILE A 113 -15.31 18.77 7.83
CA ILE A 113 -14.95 18.27 9.18
C ILE A 113 -13.65 18.91 9.68
N THR A 114 -12.63 19.03 8.83
CA THR A 114 -11.33 19.56 9.22
C THR A 114 -10.67 20.32 8.08
N PRO A 115 -10.25 21.58 8.31
CA PRO A 115 -9.46 22.35 7.34
C PRO A 115 -7.98 21.98 7.34
N VAL A 116 -7.52 21.16 8.30
CA VAL A 116 -6.10 20.80 8.45
C VAL A 116 -5.71 19.72 7.45
N GLY A 117 -4.53 19.85 6.85
CA GLY A 117 -3.99 18.86 5.91
C GLY A 117 -3.53 17.56 6.59
N ASN A 118 -3.44 16.49 5.82
CA ASN A 118 -2.92 15.20 6.28
C ASN A 118 -1.42 15.32 6.61
N PRO A 119 -0.98 15.03 7.85
CA PRO A 119 0.42 15.18 8.25
C PRO A 119 1.37 14.27 7.46
N ASN A 120 0.94 13.08 7.04
CA ASN A 120 1.76 12.20 6.21
C ASN A 120 2.05 12.83 4.82
N ASN A 121 1.07 13.51 4.23
CA ASN A 121 1.28 14.22 2.96
C ASN A 121 2.27 15.38 3.15
N ALA A 122 2.15 16.13 4.24
CA ALA A 122 3.07 17.22 4.57
C ALA A 122 4.50 16.70 4.77
N GLU A 123 4.68 15.53 5.41
CA GLU A 123 5.99 14.90 5.58
C GLU A 123 6.59 14.49 4.22
N VAL A 124 5.80 13.88 3.33
CA VAL A 124 6.26 13.49 1.99
C VAL A 124 6.72 14.71 1.19
N VAL A 125 6.00 15.83 1.26
CA VAL A 125 6.40 17.10 0.62
C VAL A 125 7.71 17.58 1.19
N SER A 126 7.82 17.74 2.51
CA SER A 126 9.04 18.20 3.18
C SER A 126 10.25 17.33 2.84
N MET A 127 10.11 16.01 2.83
CA MET A 127 11.19 15.11 2.40
C MET A 127 11.56 15.30 0.93
N SER A 128 10.59 15.58 0.06
CA SER A 128 10.84 15.80 -1.36
C SER A 128 11.57 17.10 -1.64
N GLU A 129 11.36 18.13 -0.84
CA GLU A 129 12.11 19.39 -0.89
C GLU A 129 13.56 19.20 -0.49
N LEU A 130 13.81 18.42 0.57
CA LEU A 130 15.17 18.12 1.05
C LEU A 130 15.96 17.24 0.06
N SER A 131 15.34 16.26 -0.54
CA SER A 131 15.96 15.37 -1.53
C SER A 131 14.91 14.67 -2.41
N TYR A 132 14.57 15.30 -3.53
CA TYR A 132 13.59 14.73 -4.47
C TYR A 132 13.93 13.31 -4.94
N GLY A 133 15.18 13.07 -5.32
CA GLY A 133 15.60 11.76 -5.84
C GLY A 133 15.42 10.62 -4.85
N LYS A 134 15.81 10.82 -3.58
CA LYS A 134 15.63 9.81 -2.53
C LYS A 134 14.16 9.63 -2.19
N SER A 135 13.40 10.72 -2.05
CA SER A 135 11.98 10.69 -1.73
C SER A 135 11.17 10.00 -2.84
N ALA A 136 11.42 10.33 -4.11
CA ALA A 136 10.77 9.69 -5.23
C ALA A 136 11.12 8.20 -5.33
N ALA A 137 12.40 7.83 -5.17
CA ALA A 137 12.82 6.43 -5.18
C ALA A 137 12.15 5.64 -4.05
N MET A 138 12.08 6.20 -2.85
CA MET A 138 11.44 5.61 -1.69
C MET A 138 9.92 5.48 -1.91
N THR A 139 9.25 6.59 -2.18
CA THR A 139 7.78 6.65 -2.20
C THR A 139 7.20 5.94 -3.42
N VAL A 140 7.83 6.07 -4.60
CA VAL A 140 7.29 5.51 -5.84
C VAL A 140 7.69 4.05 -6.06
N PHE A 141 8.88 3.63 -5.61
CA PHE A 141 9.37 2.28 -5.92
C PHE A 141 9.51 1.39 -4.69
N LEU A 142 10.29 1.81 -3.69
CA LEU A 142 10.66 0.93 -2.58
C LEU A 142 9.49 0.64 -1.65
N ALA A 143 8.72 1.66 -1.27
CA ALA A 143 7.56 1.51 -0.41
C ALA A 143 6.49 0.61 -1.05
N PRO A 144 6.02 0.84 -2.29
CA PRO A 144 5.06 -0.05 -2.93
C PRO A 144 5.50 -1.52 -3.00
N ILE A 145 6.78 -1.79 -3.30
CA ILE A 145 7.29 -3.16 -3.33
C ILE A 145 7.17 -3.82 -1.94
N ALA A 146 7.65 -3.16 -0.90
CA ALA A 146 7.62 -3.72 0.44
C ALA A 146 6.18 -3.86 0.96
N GLU A 147 5.38 -2.82 0.81
CA GLU A 147 4.02 -2.74 1.34
C GLU A 147 3.07 -3.72 0.67
N GLU A 148 3.11 -3.87 -0.67
CA GLU A 148 2.22 -4.80 -1.33
C GLU A 148 2.52 -6.26 -0.95
N ILE A 149 3.78 -6.61 -0.75
CA ILE A 149 4.15 -7.96 -0.27
C ILE A 149 3.68 -8.17 1.17
N MET A 150 3.87 -7.19 2.06
CA MET A 150 3.40 -7.27 3.44
C MET A 150 1.87 -7.33 3.55
N PHE A 151 1.19 -6.37 2.93
CA PHE A 151 -0.25 -6.19 3.14
C PHE A 151 -1.09 -7.05 2.19
N ARG A 152 -0.81 -7.10 0.88
CA ARG A 152 -1.66 -7.84 -0.09
C ARG A 152 -1.30 -9.29 -0.14
N ALA A 153 -0.01 -9.63 -0.26
CA ALA A 153 0.37 -11.03 -0.23
C ALA A 153 0.23 -11.62 1.19
N GLY A 154 0.74 -10.92 2.22
CA GLY A 154 0.74 -11.37 3.60
C GLY A 154 -0.64 -11.29 4.26
N VAL A 155 -1.09 -10.09 4.60
CA VAL A 155 -2.31 -9.87 5.39
C VAL A 155 -3.57 -10.27 4.63
N PHE A 156 -3.82 -9.65 3.46
CA PHE A 156 -5.01 -9.94 2.67
C PHE A 156 -5.06 -11.42 2.28
N GLY A 157 -3.97 -11.97 1.74
CA GLY A 157 -3.90 -13.36 1.36
C GLY A 157 -4.24 -14.31 2.51
N TYR A 158 -3.74 -14.05 3.71
CA TYR A 158 -4.02 -14.88 4.89
C TYR A 158 -5.50 -14.87 5.30
N PHE A 159 -6.10 -13.69 5.46
CA PHE A 159 -7.48 -13.57 5.94
C PHE A 159 -8.51 -13.90 4.86
N ALA A 160 -8.24 -13.58 3.60
CA ALA A 160 -9.14 -13.85 2.49
C ALA A 160 -9.30 -15.34 2.18
N ARG A 161 -8.39 -16.21 2.61
CA ARG A 161 -8.55 -17.67 2.58
C ARG A 161 -9.73 -18.16 3.42
N ARG A 162 -10.10 -17.44 4.47
CA ARG A 162 -11.27 -17.76 5.31
C ARG A 162 -12.52 -17.04 4.84
N SER A 163 -12.38 -15.75 4.54
CA SER A 163 -13.45 -14.90 4.05
C SER A 163 -12.87 -13.72 3.30
N ARG A 164 -13.34 -13.47 2.07
CA ARG A 164 -12.96 -12.28 1.30
C ARG A 164 -13.26 -11.00 2.09
N ALA A 165 -14.46 -10.90 2.69
CA ALA A 165 -14.83 -9.74 3.49
C ALA A 165 -13.85 -9.50 4.63
N LEU A 166 -13.43 -10.55 5.35
CA LEU A 166 -12.45 -10.44 6.41
C LEU A 166 -11.08 -9.97 5.87
N GLY A 167 -10.65 -10.50 4.71
CA GLY A 167 -9.43 -10.05 4.03
C GLY A 167 -9.46 -8.56 3.74
N TYR A 168 -10.54 -8.06 3.15
CA TYR A 168 -10.72 -6.63 2.87
C TYR A 168 -10.72 -5.80 4.15
N ILE A 169 -11.58 -6.12 5.12
CA ILE A 169 -11.72 -5.33 6.35
C ILE A 169 -10.40 -5.22 7.10
N VAL A 170 -9.75 -6.36 7.36
CA VAL A 170 -8.50 -6.37 8.12
C VAL A 170 -7.39 -5.63 7.39
N THR A 171 -7.23 -5.87 6.08
CA THR A 171 -6.15 -5.25 5.32
C THR A 171 -6.36 -3.74 5.15
N VAL A 172 -7.59 -3.31 4.85
CA VAL A 172 -7.90 -1.89 4.70
C VAL A 172 -7.65 -1.14 6.01
N LEU A 173 -8.11 -1.68 7.13
CA LEU A 173 -7.90 -1.03 8.43
C LEU A 173 -6.43 -0.99 8.83
N LEU A 174 -5.69 -2.10 8.69
CA LEU A 174 -4.27 -2.15 9.05
C LEU A 174 -3.42 -1.26 8.15
N PHE A 175 -3.67 -1.25 6.84
CA PHE A 175 -2.95 -0.40 5.91
C PHE A 175 -3.22 1.10 6.16
N SER A 176 -4.47 1.45 6.41
CA SER A 176 -4.83 2.85 6.71
C SER A 176 -4.24 3.29 8.06
N LEU A 177 -4.28 2.42 9.07
CA LEU A 177 -3.64 2.69 10.36
C LEU A 177 -2.12 2.83 10.24
N TYR A 178 -1.48 1.98 9.42
CA TYR A 178 -0.04 2.03 9.16
C TYR A 178 0.42 3.42 8.67
N HIS A 179 -0.41 4.16 7.94
CA HIS A 179 -0.06 5.49 7.44
C HIS A 179 -0.28 6.64 8.43
N VAL A 180 -1.03 6.41 9.51
CA VAL A 180 -1.39 7.48 10.45
C VAL A 180 -0.97 7.20 11.90
N TRP A 181 -0.52 5.99 12.23
CA TRP A 181 -0.29 5.57 13.61
C TRP A 181 0.70 6.46 14.37
N SER A 182 1.81 6.86 13.74
CA SER A 182 2.84 7.70 14.35
C SER A 182 2.31 9.08 14.73
N TYR A 183 1.50 9.67 13.86
CA TYR A 183 0.84 10.96 14.10
C TYR A 183 -0.26 10.83 15.15
N ALA A 184 -0.98 9.70 15.15
CA ALA A 184 -2.06 9.44 16.11
C ALA A 184 -1.56 9.20 17.54
N ILE A 185 -0.31 8.75 17.72
CA ILE A 185 0.33 8.69 19.03
C ILE A 185 0.59 10.11 19.59
N ILE A 186 0.96 11.05 18.74
CA ILE A 186 1.22 12.45 19.12
C ILE A 186 -0.10 13.17 19.38
N ASP A 187 -1.04 13.07 18.46
CA ASP A 187 -2.39 13.62 18.57
C ASP A 187 -3.43 12.63 18.04
N PRO A 188 -4.27 12.05 18.93
CA PRO A 188 -5.31 11.10 18.53
C PRO A 188 -6.32 11.65 17.52
N ALA A 189 -6.48 12.96 17.36
CA ALA A 189 -7.31 13.55 16.32
C ALA A 189 -6.86 13.14 14.91
N ASN A 190 -5.58 12.83 14.71
CA ASN A 190 -5.05 12.36 13.44
C ASN A 190 -5.62 11.00 12.99
N LEU A 191 -6.27 10.23 13.86
CA LEU A 191 -6.98 9.01 13.45
C LEU A 191 -8.04 9.25 12.39
N ILE A 192 -8.58 10.47 12.26
CA ILE A 192 -9.54 10.82 11.22
C ILE A 192 -8.97 10.59 9.82
N TYR A 193 -7.66 10.74 9.64
CA TYR A 193 -7.00 10.57 8.34
C TYR A 193 -6.95 9.10 7.86
N ILE A 194 -7.29 8.12 8.70
CA ILE A 194 -7.53 6.73 8.27
C ILE A 194 -8.47 6.68 7.07
N ILE A 195 -9.51 7.53 7.07
CA ILE A 195 -10.55 7.56 6.03
C ILE A 195 -9.95 7.85 4.65
N GLN A 196 -8.89 8.65 4.56
CA GLN A 196 -8.23 9.01 3.29
C GLN A 196 -7.48 7.83 2.64
N TYR A 197 -7.06 6.83 3.44
CA TYR A 197 -6.36 5.65 2.94
C TYR A 197 -7.29 4.48 2.60
N ILE A 198 -8.57 4.52 3.03
CA ILE A 198 -9.56 3.48 2.74
C ILE A 198 -9.71 3.24 1.23
N PRO A 199 -9.92 4.29 0.37
CA PRO A 199 -10.10 4.08 -1.06
C PRO A 199 -8.94 3.33 -1.72
N VAL A 200 -7.71 3.82 -1.55
CA VAL A 200 -6.53 3.22 -2.17
C VAL A 200 -6.30 1.80 -1.64
N SER A 201 -6.42 1.59 -0.33
CA SER A 201 -6.22 0.26 0.25
C SER A 201 -7.25 -0.77 -0.22
N PHE A 202 -8.52 -0.36 -0.32
CA PHE A 202 -9.58 -1.19 -0.86
C PHE A 202 -9.32 -1.57 -2.32
N LEU A 203 -8.96 -0.59 -3.14
CA LEU A 203 -8.71 -0.81 -4.57
C LEU A 203 -7.46 -1.64 -4.83
N LEU A 204 -6.42 -1.52 -4.03
CA LEU A 204 -5.25 -2.39 -4.09
C LEU A 204 -5.62 -3.85 -3.79
N CYS A 205 -6.47 -4.12 -2.78
CA CYS A 205 -6.99 -5.45 -2.54
C CYS A 205 -7.83 -5.96 -3.73
N LEU A 206 -8.65 -5.10 -4.34
CA LEU A 206 -9.47 -5.42 -5.49
C LEU A 206 -8.63 -5.76 -6.72
N VAL A 207 -7.60 -4.96 -7.02
CA VAL A 207 -6.65 -5.22 -8.11
C VAL A 207 -5.96 -6.56 -7.91
N TYR A 208 -5.47 -6.86 -6.69
CA TYR A 208 -4.85 -8.15 -6.38
C TYR A 208 -5.81 -9.32 -6.62
N GLU A 209 -7.02 -9.20 -6.12
CA GLU A 209 -8.02 -10.26 -6.26
C GLU A 209 -8.38 -10.52 -7.72
N ARG A 210 -8.53 -9.47 -8.53
CA ARG A 210 -8.94 -9.55 -9.92
C ARG A 210 -7.81 -9.96 -10.86
N THR A 211 -6.61 -9.44 -10.66
CA THR A 211 -5.46 -9.74 -11.51
C THR A 211 -4.77 -11.04 -11.14
N ARG A 212 -4.91 -11.51 -9.90
CA ARG A 212 -4.18 -12.66 -9.36
C ARG A 212 -2.65 -12.50 -9.42
N SER A 213 -2.17 -11.27 -9.56
CA SER A 213 -0.75 -10.94 -9.64
C SER A 213 -0.41 -9.80 -8.68
N ILE A 214 0.58 -10.02 -7.84
CA ILE A 214 1.08 -8.97 -6.93
C ILE A 214 1.69 -7.80 -7.71
N TRP A 215 2.20 -8.06 -8.93
CA TRP A 215 2.74 -7.02 -9.79
C TRP A 215 1.69 -6.00 -10.22
N GLY A 216 0.43 -6.43 -10.42
CA GLY A 216 -0.68 -5.51 -10.69
C GLY A 216 -0.88 -4.50 -9.57
N CYS A 217 -0.77 -4.96 -8.31
CA CYS A 217 -0.86 -4.08 -7.13
C CYS A 217 0.34 -3.15 -7.04
N ILE A 218 1.55 -3.69 -7.19
CA ILE A 218 2.80 -2.91 -7.13
C ILE A 218 2.75 -1.79 -8.18
N PHE A 219 2.40 -2.08 -9.42
CA PHE A 219 2.32 -1.07 -10.48
C PHE A 219 1.20 -0.05 -10.25
N PHE A 220 0.03 -0.50 -9.77
CA PHE A 220 -1.05 0.42 -9.42
C PHE A 220 -0.62 1.36 -8.30
N HIS A 221 0.03 0.85 -7.24
CA HIS A 221 0.52 1.64 -6.13
C HIS A 221 1.62 2.62 -6.56
N MET A 222 2.60 2.16 -7.36
CA MET A 222 3.63 3.04 -7.95
C MET A 222 3.01 4.18 -8.76
N MET A 223 2.01 3.90 -9.57
CA MET A 223 1.29 4.90 -10.36
C MET A 223 0.59 5.93 -9.46
N VAL A 224 -0.13 5.46 -8.46
CA VAL A 224 -0.83 6.34 -7.49
C VAL A 224 0.14 7.25 -6.78
N ASN A 225 1.23 6.71 -6.24
CA ASN A 225 2.23 7.47 -5.51
C ASN A 225 2.99 8.45 -6.41
N SER A 226 3.30 8.06 -7.65
CA SER A 226 3.95 8.94 -8.61
C SER A 226 3.09 10.17 -8.95
N ILE A 227 1.79 9.96 -9.19
CA ILE A 227 0.87 11.05 -9.51
C ILE A 227 0.63 11.91 -8.26
N ALA A 228 0.47 11.31 -7.09
CA ALA A 228 0.28 12.05 -5.84
C ALA A 228 1.48 12.93 -5.50
N LEU A 229 2.71 12.42 -5.63
CA LEU A 229 3.93 13.18 -5.38
C LEU A 229 4.04 14.39 -6.32
N GLN A 230 3.76 14.21 -7.61
CA GLN A 230 3.78 15.31 -8.57
C GLN A 230 2.68 16.34 -8.30
N ALA A 231 1.48 15.90 -7.93
CA ALA A 231 0.37 16.79 -7.60
C ALA A 231 0.65 17.63 -6.35
N LEU A 232 1.22 17.03 -5.31
CA LEU A 232 1.62 17.71 -4.08
C LEU A 232 2.66 18.80 -4.36
N GLN A 233 3.69 18.48 -5.14
CA GLN A 233 4.72 19.46 -5.53
C GLN A 233 4.16 20.61 -6.38
N ALA A 234 3.25 20.31 -7.31
CA ALA A 234 2.63 21.35 -8.12
C ALA A 234 1.77 22.31 -7.29
N LEU A 235 1.05 21.80 -6.29
CA LEU A 235 0.26 22.62 -5.37
C LEU A 235 1.13 23.55 -4.52
N GLU A 236 2.27 23.05 -4.04
CA GLU A 236 3.21 23.87 -3.24
C GLU A 236 3.84 25.00 -4.04
N GLN A 237 4.15 24.78 -5.32
CA GLN A 237 4.68 25.86 -6.20
C GLN A 237 3.67 26.95 -6.50
N LEU A 238 2.37 26.73 -6.23
CA LEU A 238 1.30 27.68 -6.46
C LEU A 238 0.94 28.51 -5.21
N MET A 239 1.43 28.11 -4.02
CA MET A 239 1.21 28.80 -2.74
C MET A 239 2.37 29.74 -2.40
#